data_13ea959fb82a1b220265501dc0f555bc
#
_entry.id   13ea959fb82a1b220265501dc0f555bc
#
_cell.length_a   1.000
_cell.length_b   1.000
_cell.length_c   1.000
_cell.angle_alpha   90.00
_cell.angle_beta   90.00
_cell.angle_gamma   90.00
#
_symmetry.space_group_name_H-M   'P 1'
#
loop_
_entity.id
_entity.type
_entity.pdbx_description
1 polymer ?
#
loop_
_entity_poly.entity_id
_entity_poly.type
_entity_poly.pdbx_seq_one_letter_code
_entity_poly.pdbx_strand_id
1 'polypeptide(L)'
;LKCLTPSLWVAQSRLYFSNSGVFLSEGRACLVDPGVFPEEIEALARFLEERGAPPEVIVLTHSHWDHLLGPERFPGVKIIAQANYLAAISGRAADEIPWQIEEWAAEHGIDRPQPFSLPEPDETFGEMLELAVGELALRLVHAPGHAVDQAVVYEPESATLWAADMLSDLEIPFVSHSLSAYEETLAMLSAWEVRVLIPGHGQPTASKREIRSRLEEDRAYLAELRARVLQAVREGLTVGEAVRLCADMPYRHPQENIGPHRLNVESAYLELGGEADATKVGWNRL
;
A
#
# COMPACT_ATOMS: atom_id res chain seq x y z
N LEU A 1 -15.07 -13.54 -0.48
CA LEU A 1 -14.07 -13.42 0.58
C LEU A 1 -13.51 -14.80 0.94
N LYS A 2 -12.21 -14.85 1.23
CA LYS A 2 -11.49 -16.07 1.63
C LYS A 2 -11.06 -15.91 3.10
N CYS A 3 -11.37 -16.90 3.94
CA CYS A 3 -10.89 -16.98 5.32
C CYS A 3 -9.41 -17.41 5.30
N LEU A 4 -8.52 -16.62 5.88
CA LEU A 4 -7.08 -16.92 5.99
C LEU A 4 -6.69 -17.34 7.40
N THR A 5 -7.30 -16.74 8.42
CA THR A 5 -7.17 -17.12 9.83
C THR A 5 -8.57 -17.15 10.46
N PRO A 6 -8.76 -17.66 11.68
CA PRO A 6 -10.07 -17.61 12.34
C PRO A 6 -10.68 -16.21 12.44
N SER A 7 -9.84 -15.19 12.45
CA SER A 7 -10.20 -13.78 12.63
C SER A 7 -10.07 -12.91 11.37
N LEU A 8 -9.51 -13.43 10.26
CA LEU A 8 -9.24 -12.62 9.07
C LEU A 8 -9.85 -13.24 7.81
N TRP A 9 -10.65 -12.44 7.11
CA TRP A 9 -11.13 -12.68 5.74
C TRP A 9 -10.55 -11.65 4.79
N VAL A 10 -10.22 -12.09 3.59
CA VAL A 10 -9.66 -11.23 2.53
C VAL A 10 -10.54 -11.35 1.29
N ALA A 11 -10.91 -10.21 0.73
CA ALA A 11 -11.43 -10.06 -0.61
C ALA A 11 -10.30 -9.59 -1.53
N GLN A 12 -10.26 -10.10 -2.76
CA GLN A 12 -9.29 -9.66 -3.75
C GLN A 12 -10.02 -9.04 -4.94
N SER A 13 -9.63 -7.83 -5.29
CA SER A 13 -10.14 -7.11 -6.46
C SER A 13 -9.58 -7.69 -7.75
N ARG A 14 -10.33 -7.46 -8.84
CA ARG A 14 -9.82 -7.69 -10.20
C ARG A 14 -8.85 -6.60 -10.68
N LEU A 15 -8.88 -5.42 -10.03
CA LEU A 15 -7.92 -4.34 -10.30
C LEU A 15 -6.64 -4.60 -9.50
N TYR A 16 -5.53 -4.73 -10.18
CA TYR A 16 -4.19 -4.92 -9.61
C TYR A 16 -4.07 -6.03 -8.55
N PHE A 17 -5.09 -6.91 -8.44
CA PHE A 17 -5.21 -7.89 -7.36
C PHE A 17 -5.15 -7.25 -5.97
N SER A 18 -5.70 -6.02 -5.83
CA SER A 18 -5.78 -5.29 -4.56
C SER A 18 -6.54 -6.10 -3.52
N ASN A 19 -6.04 -6.14 -2.30
CA ASN A 19 -6.65 -6.89 -1.21
C ASN A 19 -7.39 -5.96 -0.25
N SER A 20 -8.56 -6.40 0.21
CA SER A 20 -9.36 -5.77 1.24
C SER A 20 -9.54 -6.72 2.41
N GLY A 21 -9.27 -6.24 3.63
CA GLY A 21 -9.28 -7.05 4.84
C GLY A 21 -10.53 -6.86 5.69
N VAL A 22 -10.98 -7.95 6.30
CA VAL A 22 -11.99 -7.96 7.37
C VAL A 22 -11.43 -8.73 8.56
N PHE A 23 -10.97 -8.00 9.58
CA PHE A 23 -10.70 -8.58 10.89
C PHE A 23 -11.99 -8.65 11.68
N LEU A 24 -12.31 -9.81 12.24
CA LEU A 24 -13.60 -10.08 12.87
C LEU A 24 -13.42 -10.84 14.18
N SER A 25 -13.97 -10.31 15.25
CA SER A 25 -13.98 -10.92 16.58
C SER A 25 -15.23 -10.49 17.35
N GLU A 26 -15.91 -11.45 18.00
CA GLU A 26 -17.08 -11.22 18.86
C GLU A 26 -18.20 -10.37 18.24
N GLY A 27 -18.45 -10.54 16.94
CA GLY A 27 -19.45 -9.76 16.22
C GLY A 27 -19.05 -8.30 15.95
N ARG A 28 -17.77 -7.96 16.10
CA ARG A 28 -17.18 -6.66 15.76
C ARG A 28 -16.23 -6.80 14.59
N ALA A 29 -16.15 -5.81 13.74
CA ALA A 29 -15.28 -5.84 12.57
C ALA A 29 -14.40 -4.60 12.43
N CYS A 30 -13.18 -4.83 11.95
CA CYS A 30 -12.30 -3.81 11.40
C CYS A 30 -12.10 -4.10 9.93
N LEU A 31 -12.31 -3.10 9.09
CA LEU A 31 -12.01 -3.14 7.67
C LEU A 31 -10.62 -2.55 7.42
N VAL A 32 -9.89 -3.14 6.48
CA VAL A 32 -8.62 -2.59 5.97
C VAL A 32 -8.76 -2.40 4.48
N ASP A 33 -8.60 -1.17 4.00
CA ASP A 33 -8.69 -0.77 2.59
C ASP A 33 -9.90 -1.40 1.88
N PRO A 34 -11.14 -1.05 2.26
CA PRO A 34 -12.34 -1.82 1.92
C PRO A 34 -12.81 -1.67 0.47
N GLY A 35 -12.17 -2.39 -0.45
CA GLY A 35 -12.66 -2.59 -1.81
C GLY A 35 -12.32 -1.48 -2.80
N VAL A 36 -12.35 -1.83 -4.08
CA VAL A 36 -12.08 -0.93 -5.22
C VAL A 36 -13.35 -0.69 -6.04
N PHE A 37 -13.97 -1.74 -6.57
CA PHE A 37 -15.20 -1.62 -7.34
C PHE A 37 -16.43 -1.57 -6.44
N PRO A 38 -17.49 -0.83 -6.80
CA PRO A 38 -18.72 -0.71 -6.00
C PRO A 38 -19.32 -2.08 -5.61
N GLU A 39 -19.32 -3.05 -6.54
CA GLU A 39 -19.83 -4.39 -6.28
C GLU A 39 -18.96 -5.20 -5.30
N GLU A 40 -17.65 -4.94 -5.25
CA GLU A 40 -16.71 -5.56 -4.29
C GLU A 40 -16.93 -4.98 -2.89
N ILE A 41 -17.09 -3.66 -2.79
CA ILE A 41 -17.40 -2.95 -1.55
C ILE A 41 -18.76 -3.41 -1.02
N GLU A 42 -19.77 -3.53 -1.88
CA GLU A 42 -21.09 -4.05 -1.51
C GLU A 42 -21.04 -5.52 -1.06
N ALA A 43 -20.15 -6.32 -1.63
CA ALA A 43 -19.94 -7.69 -1.18
C ALA A 43 -19.33 -7.77 0.23
N LEU A 44 -18.44 -6.82 0.60
CA LEU A 44 -17.93 -6.67 1.95
C LEU A 44 -19.04 -6.28 2.93
N ALA A 45 -19.88 -5.31 2.56
CA ALA A 45 -21.01 -4.88 3.40
C ALA A 45 -21.98 -6.03 3.67
N ARG A 46 -22.41 -6.75 2.64
CA ARG A 46 -23.29 -7.93 2.77
C ARG A 46 -22.65 -9.02 3.63
N PHE A 47 -21.36 -9.29 3.46
CA PHE A 47 -20.64 -10.27 4.26
C PHE A 47 -20.70 -9.95 5.76
N LEU A 48 -20.59 -8.68 6.14
CA LEU A 48 -20.70 -8.20 7.51
C LEU A 48 -22.13 -8.26 8.04
N GLU A 49 -23.12 -7.85 7.23
CA GLU A 49 -24.54 -7.92 7.55
C GLU A 49 -25.02 -9.35 7.84
N GLU A 50 -24.63 -10.31 6.98
CA GLU A 50 -24.95 -11.73 7.15
C GLU A 50 -24.38 -12.33 8.44
N ARG A 51 -23.31 -11.74 9.00
CA ARG A 51 -22.67 -12.17 10.25
C ARG A 51 -23.13 -11.38 11.46
N GLY A 52 -23.97 -10.37 11.27
CA GLY A 52 -24.37 -9.47 12.36
C GLY A 52 -23.19 -8.75 12.99
N ALA A 53 -22.16 -8.45 12.21
CA ALA A 53 -20.91 -7.86 12.65
C ALA A 53 -20.68 -6.51 11.94
N PRO A 54 -21.35 -5.43 12.38
CA PRO A 54 -21.15 -4.12 11.80
C PRO A 54 -19.69 -3.68 11.97
N PRO A 55 -19.10 -2.99 10.97
CA PRO A 55 -17.76 -2.47 11.10
C PRO A 55 -17.74 -1.32 12.13
N GLU A 56 -16.79 -1.38 13.06
CA GLU A 56 -16.57 -0.32 14.06
C GLU A 56 -15.48 0.64 13.60
N VAL A 57 -14.55 0.15 12.76
CA VAL A 57 -13.40 0.92 12.31
C VAL A 57 -12.98 0.51 10.91
N ILE A 58 -12.52 1.50 10.17
CA ILE A 58 -11.81 1.34 8.89
C ILE A 58 -10.38 1.82 9.10
N VAL A 59 -9.42 1.01 8.73
CA VAL A 59 -8.02 1.39 8.64
C VAL A 59 -7.70 1.66 7.18
N LEU A 60 -7.23 2.86 6.87
CA LEU A 60 -6.61 3.20 5.59
C LEU A 60 -5.11 3.02 5.74
N THR A 61 -4.53 2.13 4.93
CA THR A 61 -3.11 1.85 5.02
C THR A 61 -2.27 3.00 4.50
N HIS A 62 -2.71 3.67 3.44
CA HIS A 62 -2.06 4.86 2.89
C HIS A 62 -2.99 5.60 1.91
N SER A 63 -2.52 6.74 1.40
CA SER A 63 -3.31 7.70 0.63
C SER A 63 -3.35 7.46 -0.88
N HIS A 64 -2.85 6.35 -1.41
CA HIS A 64 -3.02 6.05 -2.83
C HIS A 64 -4.49 5.76 -3.15
N TRP A 65 -4.91 6.20 -4.32
CA TRP A 65 -6.32 6.31 -4.72
C TRP A 65 -7.11 5.00 -4.62
N ASP A 66 -6.49 3.87 -4.92
CA ASP A 66 -7.13 2.55 -4.94
C ASP A 66 -7.36 1.94 -3.53
N HIS A 67 -6.84 2.57 -2.48
CA HIS A 67 -7.10 2.22 -1.07
C HIS A 67 -8.20 3.07 -0.43
N LEU A 68 -8.69 4.13 -1.13
CA LEU A 68 -9.56 5.14 -0.56
C LEU A 68 -11.05 4.98 -0.92
N LEU A 69 -11.41 4.02 -1.76
CA LEU A 69 -12.70 3.97 -2.43
C LEU A 69 -13.84 3.39 -1.58
N GLY A 70 -13.52 2.55 -0.59
CA GLY A 70 -14.50 1.83 0.20
C GLY A 70 -15.22 2.60 1.30
N PRO A 71 -14.58 3.58 1.99
CA PRO A 71 -15.19 4.28 3.13
C PRO A 71 -16.55 4.92 2.84
N GLU A 72 -16.80 5.38 1.62
CA GLU A 72 -18.09 6.01 1.21
C GLU A 72 -19.32 5.12 1.46
N ARG A 73 -19.13 3.77 1.44
CA ARG A 73 -20.21 2.80 1.69
C ARG A 73 -20.53 2.60 3.17
N PHE A 74 -19.66 3.05 4.06
CA PHE A 74 -19.74 2.83 5.49
C PHE A 74 -19.84 4.16 6.26
N PRO A 75 -20.89 4.98 6.02
CA PRO A 75 -21.00 6.30 6.65
C PRO A 75 -21.06 6.18 8.17
N GLY A 76 -20.29 7.02 8.87
CA GLY A 76 -20.26 7.06 10.33
C GLY A 76 -19.40 5.97 11.00
N VAL A 77 -18.77 5.10 10.21
CA VAL A 77 -17.73 4.19 10.73
C VAL A 77 -16.46 4.98 10.91
N LYS A 78 -15.82 4.81 12.08
CA LYS A 78 -14.57 5.51 12.43
C LYS A 78 -13.45 5.15 11.46
N ILE A 79 -12.78 6.16 10.90
CA ILE A 79 -11.63 5.99 10.02
C ILE A 79 -10.34 6.30 10.78
N ILE A 80 -9.35 5.41 10.66
CA ILE A 80 -8.01 5.57 11.24
C ILE A 80 -6.98 5.52 10.12
N ALA A 81 -6.05 6.49 10.14
CA ALA A 81 -4.92 6.54 9.22
C ALA A 81 -3.63 7.01 9.94
N GLN A 82 -2.48 6.85 9.30
CA GLN A 82 -1.23 7.37 9.82
C GLN A 82 -1.20 8.92 9.77
N ALA A 83 -0.49 9.57 10.67
CA ALA A 83 -0.53 11.03 10.87
C ALA A 83 -0.13 11.85 9.61
N ASN A 84 0.71 11.30 8.73
CA ASN A 84 1.09 11.95 7.49
C ASN A 84 -0.02 11.93 6.42
N TYR A 85 -1.07 11.12 6.60
CA TYR A 85 -2.17 10.98 5.65
C TYR A 85 -2.80 12.32 5.27
N LEU A 86 -3.12 13.17 6.27
CA LEU A 86 -3.73 14.48 6.02
C LEU A 86 -2.83 15.41 5.17
N ALA A 87 -1.52 15.32 5.37
CA ALA A 87 -0.57 16.06 4.54
C ALA A 87 -0.48 15.46 3.13
N ALA A 88 -0.51 14.13 3.02
CA ALA A 88 -0.44 13.42 1.75
C ALA A 88 -1.63 13.69 0.83
N ILE A 89 -2.84 13.85 1.37
CA ILE A 89 -4.06 14.17 0.61
C ILE A 89 -4.30 15.69 0.46
N SER A 90 -3.40 16.54 0.91
CA SER A 90 -3.56 18.01 0.87
C SER A 90 -2.87 18.66 -0.33
N GLY A 91 -3.11 19.96 -0.49
CA GLY A 91 -2.50 20.74 -1.56
C GLY A 91 -2.91 20.22 -2.94
N ARG A 92 -1.95 19.92 -3.80
CA ARG A 92 -2.19 19.42 -5.16
C ARG A 92 -2.88 18.06 -5.18
N ALA A 93 -2.53 17.18 -4.25
CA ALA A 93 -3.11 15.84 -4.14
C ALA A 93 -4.63 15.87 -3.88
N ALA A 94 -5.13 16.92 -3.22
CA ALA A 94 -6.56 17.09 -2.96
C ALA A 94 -7.41 17.18 -4.24
N ASP A 95 -6.83 17.65 -5.34
CA ASP A 95 -7.48 17.71 -6.64
C ASP A 95 -7.09 16.51 -7.53
N GLU A 96 -5.84 16.06 -7.45
CA GLU A 96 -5.30 14.99 -8.32
C GLU A 96 -5.88 13.62 -7.99
N ILE A 97 -6.02 13.27 -6.71
CA ILE A 97 -6.55 11.95 -6.30
C ILE A 97 -8.02 11.79 -6.74
N PRO A 98 -8.94 12.73 -6.43
CA PRO A 98 -10.32 12.64 -6.93
C PRO A 98 -10.39 12.60 -8.45
N TRP A 99 -9.62 13.44 -9.14
CA TRP A 99 -9.56 13.44 -10.61
C TRP A 99 -9.12 12.07 -11.16
N GLN A 100 -8.09 11.46 -10.59
CA GLN A 100 -7.60 10.14 -11.00
C GLN A 100 -8.67 9.04 -10.81
N ILE A 101 -9.41 9.09 -9.69
CA ILE A 101 -10.52 8.18 -9.42
C ILE A 101 -11.65 8.38 -10.44
N GLU A 102 -12.01 9.62 -10.75
CA GLU A 102 -13.07 9.95 -11.71
C GLU A 102 -12.70 9.53 -13.13
N GLU A 103 -11.47 9.80 -13.57
CA GLU A 103 -10.95 9.36 -14.88
C GLU A 103 -10.96 7.83 -14.98
N TRP A 104 -10.44 7.13 -13.96
CA TRP A 104 -10.46 5.69 -13.90
C TRP A 104 -11.89 5.13 -13.95
N ALA A 105 -12.80 5.69 -13.16
CA ALA A 105 -14.20 5.27 -13.15
C ALA A 105 -14.88 5.48 -14.51
N ALA A 106 -14.64 6.62 -15.16
CA ALA A 106 -15.18 6.93 -16.49
C ALA A 106 -14.61 5.96 -17.56
N GLU A 107 -13.30 5.69 -17.55
CA GLU A 107 -12.65 4.78 -18.47
C GLU A 107 -13.21 3.35 -18.37
N HIS A 108 -13.56 2.91 -17.18
CA HIS A 108 -14.05 1.56 -16.91
C HIS A 108 -15.59 1.46 -16.84
N GLY A 109 -16.30 2.57 -17.09
CA GLY A 109 -17.78 2.61 -17.05
C GLY A 109 -18.35 2.33 -15.66
N ILE A 110 -17.66 2.78 -14.61
CA ILE A 110 -18.03 2.57 -13.21
C ILE A 110 -18.89 3.75 -12.75
N ASP A 111 -20.10 3.45 -12.25
CA ASP A 111 -20.97 4.46 -11.64
C ASP A 111 -20.60 4.65 -10.17
N ARG A 112 -20.05 5.83 -9.85
CA ARG A 112 -19.69 6.26 -8.49
C ARG A 112 -20.29 7.63 -8.20
N PRO A 113 -20.56 7.96 -6.93
CA PRO A 113 -20.89 9.33 -6.52
C PRO A 113 -19.80 10.31 -6.98
N GLN A 114 -20.23 11.44 -7.54
CA GLN A 114 -19.32 12.50 -8.01
C GLN A 114 -19.74 13.85 -7.46
N PRO A 115 -18.80 14.75 -7.09
CA PRO A 115 -17.36 14.49 -7.06
C PRO A 115 -16.98 13.48 -5.99
N PHE A 116 -15.88 12.74 -6.19
CA PHE A 116 -15.35 11.85 -5.17
C PHE A 116 -14.85 12.67 -3.98
N SER A 117 -15.27 12.28 -2.78
CA SER A 117 -14.83 12.92 -1.54
C SER A 117 -13.75 12.11 -0.89
N LEU A 118 -12.55 12.69 -0.72
CA LEU A 118 -11.46 12.07 0.01
C LEU A 118 -11.90 11.72 1.43
N PRO A 119 -11.69 10.48 1.89
CA PRO A 119 -12.02 10.12 3.26
C PRO A 119 -11.13 10.88 4.25
N GLU A 120 -11.77 11.50 5.24
CA GLU A 120 -11.07 12.16 6.34
C GLU A 120 -10.99 11.22 7.55
N PRO A 121 -9.81 10.97 8.12
CA PRO A 121 -9.69 10.13 9.29
C PRO A 121 -10.24 10.83 10.55
N ASP A 122 -11.01 10.08 11.35
CA ASP A 122 -11.48 10.52 12.67
C ASP A 122 -10.34 10.47 13.71
N GLU A 123 -9.37 9.58 13.48
CA GLU A 123 -8.20 9.44 14.33
C GLU A 123 -6.95 9.21 13.48
N THR A 124 -5.86 9.85 13.87
CA THR A 124 -4.55 9.58 13.26
C THR A 124 -3.57 9.11 14.33
N PHE A 125 -2.55 8.34 13.94
CA PHE A 125 -1.51 7.87 14.83
C PHE A 125 -0.11 8.18 14.29
N GLY A 126 0.86 8.27 15.20
CA GLY A 126 2.27 8.48 14.83
C GLY A 126 2.96 7.18 14.43
N GLU A 127 3.86 6.68 15.28
CA GLU A 127 4.66 5.49 14.99
C GLU A 127 3.84 4.18 15.12
N MET A 128 2.97 4.10 16.11
CA MET A 128 2.19 2.89 16.39
C MET A 128 0.89 3.22 17.13
N LEU A 129 -0.16 2.43 16.82
CA LEU A 129 -1.42 2.41 17.55
C LEU A 129 -1.81 0.95 17.84
N GLU A 130 -2.18 0.66 19.08
CA GLU A 130 -2.87 -0.59 19.40
C GLU A 130 -4.37 -0.40 19.28
N LEU A 131 -5.01 -1.24 18.47
CA LEU A 131 -6.43 -1.21 18.19
C LEU A 131 -7.08 -2.52 18.65
N ALA A 132 -8.09 -2.42 19.50
CA ALA A 132 -8.89 -3.57 19.93
C ALA A 132 -10.12 -3.73 19.03
N VAL A 133 -10.37 -4.95 18.55
CA VAL A 133 -11.57 -5.34 17.79
C VAL A 133 -12.14 -6.61 18.45
N GLY A 134 -13.15 -6.45 19.30
CA GLY A 134 -13.55 -7.54 20.20
C GLY A 134 -12.39 -7.96 21.10
N GLU A 135 -11.98 -9.23 21.04
CA GLU A 135 -10.81 -9.75 21.76
C GLU A 135 -9.50 -9.67 20.95
N LEU A 136 -9.57 -9.26 19.67
CA LEU A 136 -8.37 -9.08 18.85
C LEU A 136 -7.60 -7.83 19.25
N ALA A 137 -6.28 -7.95 19.36
CA ALA A 137 -5.37 -6.84 19.46
C ALA A 137 -4.62 -6.67 18.13
N LEU A 138 -4.90 -5.59 17.41
CA LEU A 138 -4.21 -5.22 16.19
C LEU A 138 -3.19 -4.12 16.48
N ARG A 139 -2.04 -4.17 15.84
CA ARG A 139 -1.04 -3.11 15.86
C ARG A 139 -0.97 -2.45 14.50
N LEU A 140 -1.32 -1.17 14.44
CA LEU A 140 -1.09 -0.33 13.28
C LEU A 140 0.28 0.29 13.43
N VAL A 141 1.18 0.08 12.50
CA VAL A 141 2.57 0.53 12.62
C VAL A 141 2.94 1.33 11.38
N HIS A 142 3.50 2.52 11.58
CA HIS A 142 4.04 3.34 10.50
C HIS A 142 5.16 2.61 9.77
N ALA A 143 5.04 2.47 8.47
CA ALA A 143 5.91 1.67 7.61
C ALA A 143 6.19 2.41 6.30
N PRO A 144 6.87 3.57 6.37
CA PRO A 144 7.08 4.43 5.20
C PRO A 144 8.06 3.81 4.21
N GLY A 145 8.04 4.35 2.99
CA GLY A 145 8.92 3.95 1.89
C GLY A 145 8.19 3.88 0.58
N HIS A 146 7.12 3.08 0.49
CA HIS A 146 6.18 3.13 -0.61
C HIS A 146 5.42 4.47 -0.59
N ALA A 147 4.74 4.81 0.48
CA ALA A 147 4.13 6.12 0.72
C ALA A 147 4.60 6.69 2.06
N VAL A 148 4.51 8.02 2.21
CA VAL A 148 4.94 8.73 3.44
C VAL A 148 4.07 8.37 4.64
N ASP A 149 2.81 8.07 4.40
CA ASP A 149 1.77 7.76 5.37
C ASP A 149 1.44 6.26 5.45
N GLN A 150 2.25 5.41 4.79
CA GLN A 150 1.96 3.99 4.79
C GLN A 150 2.05 3.38 6.19
N ALA A 151 1.06 2.56 6.50
CA ALA A 151 0.96 1.76 7.69
C ALA A 151 0.77 0.28 7.35
N VAL A 152 1.30 -0.59 8.19
CA VAL A 152 1.01 -2.02 8.18
C VAL A 152 0.11 -2.37 9.36
N VAL A 153 -0.67 -3.47 9.23
CA VAL A 153 -1.48 -3.99 10.33
C VAL A 153 -0.92 -5.35 10.74
N TYR A 154 -0.56 -5.47 12.01
CA TYR A 154 -0.03 -6.71 12.56
C TYR A 154 -0.94 -7.26 13.65
N GLU A 155 -1.34 -8.51 13.53
CA GLU A 155 -2.07 -9.27 14.55
C GLU A 155 -1.10 -10.25 15.21
N PRO A 156 -0.71 -10.03 16.50
CA PRO A 156 0.38 -10.77 17.14
C PRO A 156 0.07 -12.23 17.44
N GLU A 157 -1.19 -12.57 17.77
CA GLU A 157 -1.55 -13.93 18.22
C GLU A 157 -1.41 -14.95 17.08
N SER A 158 -1.90 -14.62 15.90
CA SER A 158 -1.73 -15.45 14.70
C SER A 158 -0.43 -15.16 13.95
N ALA A 159 0.31 -14.11 14.34
CA ALA A 159 1.46 -13.58 13.61
C ALA A 159 1.11 -13.25 12.14
N THR A 160 -0.01 -12.55 11.96
CA THR A 160 -0.51 -12.12 10.66
C THR A 160 -0.06 -10.71 10.37
N LEU A 161 0.57 -10.50 9.22
CA LEU A 161 0.99 -9.20 8.71
C LEU A 161 0.18 -8.82 7.48
N TRP A 162 -0.58 -7.72 7.58
CA TRP A 162 -1.07 -6.96 6.44
C TRP A 162 -0.01 -5.94 6.07
N ALA A 163 0.68 -6.17 4.95
CA ALA A 163 1.89 -5.42 4.61
C ALA A 163 1.64 -4.16 3.77
N ALA A 164 0.38 -3.80 3.50
CA ALA A 164 0.04 -2.77 2.52
C ALA A 164 0.81 -2.99 1.20
N ASP A 165 1.27 -1.98 0.53
CA ASP A 165 1.94 -2.10 -0.78
C ASP A 165 3.41 -2.49 -0.66
N MET A 166 3.62 -3.54 0.14
CA MET A 166 4.92 -4.19 0.31
C MET A 166 4.79 -5.70 0.22
N LEU A 167 5.89 -6.36 -0.10
CA LEU A 167 6.02 -7.82 -0.10
C LEU A 167 5.02 -8.53 -1.04
N SER A 168 4.68 -7.89 -2.17
CA SER A 168 3.86 -8.46 -3.24
C SER A 168 4.58 -9.63 -3.93
N ASP A 169 3.82 -10.56 -4.50
CA ASP A 169 4.34 -11.57 -5.43
C ASP A 169 4.31 -11.10 -6.90
N LEU A 170 3.62 -9.99 -7.16
CA LEU A 170 3.43 -9.42 -8.50
C LEU A 170 4.28 -8.18 -8.73
N GLU A 171 4.32 -7.28 -7.76
CA GLU A 171 4.94 -5.97 -7.85
C GLU A 171 6.33 -5.97 -7.22
N ILE A 172 7.22 -5.19 -7.82
CA ILE A 172 8.48 -4.82 -7.16
C ILE A 172 8.21 -3.77 -6.07
N PRO A 173 9.10 -3.57 -5.09
CA PRO A 173 8.99 -2.41 -4.21
C PRO A 173 8.83 -1.13 -5.01
N PHE A 174 7.69 -0.44 -4.84
CA PHE A 174 7.43 0.82 -5.51
C PHE A 174 7.80 1.99 -4.59
N VAL A 175 8.93 2.65 -4.91
CA VAL A 175 9.53 3.72 -4.10
C VAL A 175 8.91 5.06 -4.49
N SER A 176 7.68 5.31 -4.07
CA SER A 176 6.99 6.57 -4.33
C SER A 176 7.40 7.67 -3.33
N HIS A 177 7.82 7.30 -2.13
CA HIS A 177 8.23 8.24 -1.10
C HIS A 177 9.75 8.30 -0.89
N SER A 178 10.36 7.23 -0.36
CA SER A 178 11.78 7.22 -0.01
C SER A 178 12.38 5.81 -0.04
N LEU A 179 13.49 5.68 -0.76
CA LEU A 179 14.27 4.44 -0.81
C LEU A 179 14.84 4.08 0.57
N SER A 180 15.39 5.07 1.28
CA SER A 180 15.99 4.85 2.60
C SER A 180 14.95 4.41 3.62
N ALA A 181 13.79 5.06 3.66
CA ALA A 181 12.70 4.67 4.54
C ALA A 181 12.16 3.27 4.20
N TYR A 182 12.10 2.91 2.92
CA TYR A 182 11.65 1.57 2.50
C TYR A 182 12.61 0.48 2.99
N GLU A 183 13.93 0.69 2.86
CA GLU A 183 14.94 -0.24 3.36
C GLU A 183 14.86 -0.41 4.88
N GLU A 184 14.66 0.69 5.63
CA GLU A 184 14.49 0.67 7.09
C GLU A 184 13.21 -0.09 7.48
N THR A 185 12.10 0.15 6.77
CA THR A 185 10.85 -0.58 6.98
C THR A 185 11.01 -2.08 6.72
N LEU A 186 11.64 -2.49 5.61
CA LEU A 186 11.88 -3.92 5.38
C LEU A 186 12.83 -4.54 6.41
N ALA A 187 13.80 -3.77 6.92
CA ALA A 187 14.66 -4.23 8.01
C ALA A 187 13.86 -4.44 9.31
N MET A 188 12.95 -3.53 9.65
CA MET A 188 12.02 -3.66 10.78
C MET A 188 11.14 -4.90 10.61
N LEU A 189 10.47 -5.05 9.47
CA LEU A 189 9.57 -6.18 9.20
C LEU A 189 10.30 -7.53 9.21
N SER A 190 11.58 -7.56 8.82
CA SER A 190 12.41 -8.78 8.82
C SER A 190 12.67 -9.33 10.23
N ALA A 191 12.53 -8.50 11.27
CA ALA A 191 12.70 -8.90 12.65
C ALA A 191 11.41 -9.49 13.27
N TRP A 192 10.28 -9.41 12.57
CA TRP A 192 9.00 -9.89 13.08
C TRP A 192 8.77 -11.37 12.76
N GLU A 193 8.05 -12.06 13.63
CA GLU A 193 7.50 -13.37 13.29
C GLU A 193 6.27 -13.15 12.40
N VAL A 194 6.31 -13.65 11.16
CA VAL A 194 5.18 -13.60 10.23
C VAL A 194 4.82 -15.01 9.78
N ARG A 195 3.60 -15.44 10.07
CA ARG A 195 3.04 -16.74 9.66
C ARG A 195 2.06 -16.62 8.51
N VAL A 196 1.35 -15.50 8.43
CA VAL A 196 0.43 -15.17 7.34
C VAL A 196 0.78 -13.75 6.85
N LEU A 197 1.02 -13.63 5.56
CA LEU A 197 1.34 -12.36 4.89
C LEU A 197 0.24 -12.02 3.91
N ILE A 198 -0.27 -10.79 3.99
CA ILE A 198 -1.21 -10.21 3.04
C ILE A 198 -0.57 -8.95 2.49
N PRO A 199 -0.16 -8.92 1.20
CA PRO A 199 0.24 -7.68 0.54
C PRO A 199 -0.99 -6.83 0.18
N GLY A 200 -0.82 -5.55 -0.09
CA GLY A 200 -1.86 -4.70 -0.69
C GLY A 200 -2.29 -5.24 -2.06
N HIS A 201 -1.33 -5.63 -2.87
CA HIS A 201 -1.53 -6.22 -4.20
C HIS A 201 -0.90 -7.60 -4.30
N GLY A 202 -1.62 -8.57 -4.90
CA GLY A 202 -1.13 -9.93 -5.13
C GLY A 202 -1.69 -10.97 -4.16
N GLN A 203 -1.06 -12.15 -4.10
CA GLN A 203 -1.60 -13.28 -3.38
C GLN A 203 -1.18 -13.32 -1.90
N PRO A 204 -2.12 -13.42 -0.96
CA PRO A 204 -1.82 -13.77 0.42
C PRO A 204 -1.13 -15.13 0.51
N THR A 205 -0.21 -15.29 1.46
CA THR A 205 0.50 -16.55 1.67
C THR A 205 0.72 -16.87 3.16
N ALA A 206 0.67 -18.17 3.48
CA ALA A 206 1.09 -18.72 4.77
C ALA A 206 2.35 -19.60 4.62
N SER A 207 2.99 -19.58 3.46
CA SER A 207 4.23 -20.31 3.21
C SER A 207 5.42 -19.54 3.79
N LYS A 208 6.00 -20.05 4.88
CA LYS A 208 7.20 -19.46 5.49
C LYS A 208 8.33 -19.25 4.48
N ARG A 209 8.50 -20.18 3.53
CA ARG A 209 9.51 -20.06 2.47
C ARG A 209 9.21 -18.87 1.55
N GLU A 210 7.95 -18.71 1.16
CA GLU A 210 7.54 -17.64 0.26
C GLU A 210 7.61 -16.27 0.93
N ILE A 211 7.15 -16.14 2.18
CA ILE A 211 7.27 -14.90 2.97
C ILE A 211 8.73 -14.46 3.01
N ARG A 212 9.62 -15.40 3.32
CA ARG A 212 11.05 -15.13 3.35
C ARG A 212 11.62 -14.76 1.98
N SER A 213 11.22 -15.46 0.91
CA SER A 213 11.68 -15.17 -0.46
C SER A 213 11.30 -13.76 -0.88
N ARG A 214 10.02 -13.36 -0.68
CA ARG A 214 9.54 -11.99 -1.02
C ARG A 214 10.36 -10.93 -0.28
N LEU A 215 10.59 -11.09 1.01
CA LEU A 215 11.39 -10.17 1.81
C LEU A 215 12.85 -10.08 1.33
N GLU A 216 13.47 -11.22 1.04
CA GLU A 216 14.87 -11.28 0.55
C GLU A 216 14.99 -10.67 -0.87
N GLU A 217 14.03 -10.94 -1.76
CA GLU A 217 13.99 -10.40 -3.11
C GLU A 217 13.79 -8.88 -3.12
N ASP A 218 12.85 -8.37 -2.32
CA ASP A 218 12.60 -6.93 -2.21
C ASP A 218 13.82 -6.19 -1.66
N ARG A 219 14.46 -6.73 -0.62
CA ARG A 219 15.70 -6.15 -0.07
C ARG A 219 16.85 -6.19 -1.06
N ALA A 220 16.99 -7.28 -1.81
CA ALA A 220 18.03 -7.39 -2.84
C ALA A 220 17.80 -6.38 -3.98
N TYR A 221 16.56 -6.21 -4.42
CA TYR A 221 16.20 -5.22 -5.43
C TYR A 221 16.54 -3.79 -4.99
N LEU A 222 16.13 -3.39 -3.78
CA LEU A 222 16.42 -2.04 -3.27
C LEU A 222 17.91 -1.79 -3.08
N ALA A 223 18.65 -2.78 -2.59
CA ALA A 223 20.10 -2.67 -2.43
C ALA A 223 20.82 -2.50 -3.77
N GLU A 224 20.43 -3.25 -4.81
CA GLU A 224 20.98 -3.12 -6.16
C GLU A 224 20.60 -1.77 -6.78
N LEU A 225 19.34 -1.35 -6.64
CA LEU A 225 18.85 -0.03 -7.07
C LEU A 225 19.70 1.08 -6.47
N ARG A 226 19.88 1.06 -5.14
CA ARG A 226 20.72 2.03 -4.43
C ARG A 226 22.16 2.03 -4.96
N ALA A 227 22.76 0.88 -5.11
CA ALA A 227 24.16 0.76 -5.55
C ALA A 227 24.36 1.39 -6.94
N ARG A 228 23.50 1.06 -7.89
CA ARG A 228 23.61 1.58 -9.26
C ARG A 228 23.28 3.06 -9.36
N VAL A 229 22.25 3.50 -8.65
CA VAL A 229 21.89 4.92 -8.65
C VAL A 229 22.98 5.77 -7.99
N LEU A 230 23.58 5.31 -6.87
CA LEU A 230 24.72 5.99 -6.26
C LEU A 230 25.94 6.02 -7.22
N GLN A 231 26.16 4.98 -8.00
CA GLN A 231 27.18 5.00 -9.05
C GLN A 231 26.88 6.09 -10.07
N ALA A 232 25.65 6.15 -10.59
CA ALA A 232 25.25 7.15 -11.57
C ALA A 232 25.45 8.59 -11.04
N VAL A 233 25.04 8.85 -9.79
CA VAL A 233 25.22 10.16 -9.14
C VAL A 233 26.69 10.53 -9.01
N ARG A 234 27.55 9.60 -8.54
CA ARG A 234 28.99 9.82 -8.38
C ARG A 234 29.72 10.08 -9.71
N GLU A 235 29.23 9.46 -10.77
CA GLU A 235 29.80 9.66 -12.13
C GLU A 235 29.21 10.90 -12.81
N GLY A 236 28.30 11.63 -12.19
CA GLY A 236 27.65 12.81 -12.75
C GLY A 236 26.74 12.51 -13.93
N LEU A 237 26.20 11.29 -14.01
CA LEU A 237 25.26 10.88 -15.05
C LEU A 237 23.92 11.58 -14.86
N THR A 238 23.23 11.86 -15.96
CA THR A 238 21.84 12.36 -15.92
C THR A 238 20.87 11.26 -15.43
N VAL A 239 19.67 11.65 -15.00
CA VAL A 239 18.60 10.70 -14.63
C VAL A 239 18.30 9.69 -15.74
N GLY A 240 18.28 10.14 -17.01
CA GLY A 240 18.07 9.26 -18.15
C GLY A 240 19.22 8.25 -18.37
N GLU A 241 20.45 8.60 -18.01
CA GLU A 241 21.59 7.69 -18.02
C GLU A 241 21.55 6.73 -16.83
N ALA A 242 21.11 7.18 -15.66
CA ALA A 242 20.85 6.31 -14.52
C ALA A 242 19.79 5.26 -14.83
N VAL A 243 18.69 5.62 -15.49
CA VAL A 243 17.67 4.68 -15.98
C VAL A 243 18.28 3.62 -16.92
N ARG A 244 19.14 4.03 -17.85
CA ARG A 244 19.85 3.09 -18.75
C ARG A 244 20.81 2.17 -17.98
N LEU A 245 21.52 2.70 -16.98
CA LEU A 245 22.44 1.93 -16.13
C LEU A 245 21.70 0.85 -15.31
N CYS A 246 20.44 1.10 -14.95
CA CYS A 246 19.63 0.18 -14.18
C CYS A 246 18.76 -0.77 -15.04
N ALA A 247 18.76 -0.62 -16.38
CA ALA A 247 17.84 -1.33 -17.27
C ALA A 247 18.00 -2.85 -17.31
N ASP A 248 19.17 -3.39 -16.91
CA ASP A 248 19.46 -4.81 -16.87
C ASP A 248 19.36 -5.43 -15.45
N MET A 249 18.86 -4.65 -14.49
CA MET A 249 18.62 -5.18 -13.13
C MET A 249 17.62 -6.33 -13.17
N PRO A 250 17.90 -7.44 -12.44
CA PRO A 250 16.93 -8.50 -12.29
C PRO A 250 15.82 -8.11 -11.29
N TYR A 251 14.58 -8.27 -11.70
CA TYR A 251 13.41 -8.10 -10.83
C TYR A 251 12.23 -8.95 -11.31
N ARG A 252 11.23 -9.14 -10.44
CA ARG A 252 10.06 -9.95 -10.76
C ARG A 252 9.20 -9.29 -11.84
N HIS A 253 8.59 -10.10 -12.69
CA HIS A 253 7.66 -9.68 -13.74
C HIS A 253 8.15 -8.43 -14.52
N PRO A 254 9.30 -8.52 -15.25
CA PRO A 254 9.92 -7.34 -15.85
C PRO A 254 9.06 -6.60 -16.86
N GLN A 255 8.10 -7.27 -17.51
CA GLN A 255 7.23 -6.63 -18.49
C GLN A 255 6.19 -5.73 -17.83
N GLU A 256 5.61 -6.19 -16.74
CA GLU A 256 4.61 -5.48 -15.95
C GLU A 256 5.24 -4.38 -15.09
N ASN A 257 6.45 -4.61 -14.59
CA ASN A 257 7.14 -3.72 -13.66
C ASN A 257 8.14 -2.75 -14.31
N ILE A 258 8.21 -2.66 -15.64
CA ILE A 258 9.16 -1.77 -16.32
C ILE A 258 8.90 -0.28 -16.02
N GLY A 259 7.63 0.13 -15.92
CA GLY A 259 7.22 1.48 -15.54
C GLY A 259 7.59 1.79 -14.09
N PRO A 260 7.11 1.01 -13.12
CA PRO A 260 7.50 1.12 -11.71
C PRO A 260 9.01 1.11 -11.48
N HIS A 261 9.76 0.22 -12.16
CA HIS A 261 11.22 0.19 -12.06
C HIS A 261 11.87 1.51 -12.50
N ARG A 262 11.44 2.06 -13.63
CA ARG A 262 11.94 3.36 -14.10
C ARG A 262 11.67 4.47 -13.08
N LEU A 263 10.45 4.53 -12.53
CA LEU A 263 10.07 5.53 -11.53
C LEU A 263 10.89 5.39 -10.25
N ASN A 264 11.16 4.15 -9.83
CA ASN A 264 12.04 3.87 -8.69
C ASN A 264 13.46 4.42 -8.92
N VAL A 265 14.01 4.26 -10.12
CA VAL A 265 15.33 4.82 -10.46
C VAL A 265 15.30 6.35 -10.41
N GLU A 266 14.26 6.98 -10.98
CA GLU A 266 14.11 8.43 -11.00
C GLU A 266 13.96 9.00 -9.57
N SER A 267 13.13 8.38 -8.73
CA SER A 267 12.93 8.76 -7.32
C SER A 267 14.22 8.58 -6.51
N ALA A 268 14.85 7.41 -6.60
CA ALA A 268 16.10 7.13 -5.90
C ALA A 268 17.24 8.07 -6.35
N TYR A 269 17.28 8.44 -7.64
CA TYR A 269 18.30 9.36 -8.16
C TYR A 269 18.20 10.73 -7.50
N LEU A 270 16.99 11.27 -7.36
CA LEU A 270 16.76 12.55 -6.69
C LEU A 270 17.08 12.47 -5.19
N GLU A 271 16.65 11.40 -4.51
CA GLU A 271 16.91 11.19 -3.08
C GLU A 271 18.41 11.08 -2.79
N LEU A 272 19.18 10.45 -3.67
CA LEU A 272 20.61 10.19 -3.45
C LEU A 272 21.51 11.33 -3.95
N GLY A 273 20.95 12.49 -4.30
CA GLY A 273 21.66 13.72 -4.60
C GLY A 273 21.89 13.99 -6.09
N GLY A 274 21.18 13.30 -6.98
CA GLY A 274 21.15 13.65 -8.39
C GLY A 274 20.41 14.97 -8.65
N GLU A 275 20.79 15.68 -9.72
CA GLU A 275 20.14 16.92 -10.07
C GLU A 275 18.87 16.67 -10.89
N ALA A 276 17.79 17.37 -10.53
CA ALA A 276 16.56 17.35 -11.32
C ALA A 276 16.82 17.91 -12.73
N ASP A 277 16.33 17.24 -13.76
CA ASP A 277 16.38 17.76 -15.13
C ASP A 277 15.46 18.99 -15.23
N ALA A 278 16.06 20.17 -15.32
CA ALA A 278 15.34 21.46 -15.39
C ALA A 278 14.34 21.54 -16.57
N THR A 279 14.42 20.63 -17.54
CA THR A 279 13.54 20.57 -18.70
C THR A 279 12.29 19.72 -18.48
N LYS A 280 12.19 18.99 -17.36
CA LYS A 280 11.08 18.08 -17.01
C LYS A 280 10.44 18.43 -15.66
N VAL A 281 9.99 19.68 -15.52
CA VAL A 281 9.08 20.07 -14.43
C VAL A 281 7.67 19.56 -14.80
N GLY A 282 7.33 18.38 -14.34
CA GLY A 282 6.04 17.78 -14.66
C GLY A 282 5.89 16.31 -14.23
N TRP A 283 6.51 15.90 -13.12
CA TRP A 283 6.44 14.53 -12.62
C TRP A 283 5.54 14.43 -11.40
N ASN A 284 4.26 14.19 -11.64
CA ASN A 284 3.31 13.50 -10.78
C ASN A 284 2.12 13.12 -11.66
N ARG A 285 2.28 12.04 -12.41
CA ARG A 285 1.18 11.32 -13.06
C ARG A 285 1.40 9.84 -12.78
N LEU A 286 0.91 9.41 -11.65
CA LEU A 286 0.47 8.03 -11.38
C LEU A 286 -0.83 8.10 -10.63
#